data_c39cf2c3fc84362795965c1ca85b807f
#
_entry.id   c39cf2c3fc84362795965c1ca85b807f
#
_cell.length_a   1.000
_cell.length_b   1.000
_cell.length_c   1.000
_cell.angle_alpha   90.00
_cell.angle_beta   90.00
_cell.angle_gamma   90.00
#
_symmetry.space_group_name_H-M   'P 1'
#
loop_
_entity.id
_entity.type
_entity.pdbx_description
1 polymer ?
#
loop_
_entity_poly.entity_id
_entity_poly.type
_entity_poly.pdbx_seq_one_letter_code
_entity_poly.pdbx_strand_id
1 'polypeptide(L)'
;MKRLLCLLAALAVLLPRGHAAEPRCVALTFDDGPSGALTERLLDGLAARGVHATFFLCGYRIDLYPELAARIAAEGHETGTHGDTHSYFTSMSRAEVCRDLSEARRKLMEATGRAPTLLRPPGGLYDTAVLQQTACADLPVILWSVDPEDWRVHDADAVTAHILRHAEPGSVILMHDLTDSSVTAALRVIDALQAQGYEFLTVSELAARSGTALTPGQADCSFPP
;
A
#
# COMPACT_ATOMS: atom_id res chain seq x y z
N MET A 1 70.54 -16.40 34.20
CA MET A 1 69.58 -15.35 33.87
C MET A 1 68.38 -16.01 33.15
N LYS A 2 67.29 -16.27 33.90
CA LYS A 2 66.08 -16.92 33.36
C LYS A 2 65.11 -15.80 32.98
N ARG A 3 64.74 -15.67 31.71
CA ARG A 3 63.74 -14.73 31.22
C ARG A 3 62.34 -15.38 31.36
N LEU A 4 61.51 -14.79 32.24
CA LEU A 4 60.13 -15.15 32.45
C LEU A 4 59.28 -14.50 31.34
N LEU A 5 58.69 -15.33 30.49
CA LEU A 5 57.76 -14.87 29.42
C LEU A 5 56.36 -14.87 30.01
N CYS A 6 55.80 -13.67 30.26
CA CYS A 6 54.38 -13.52 30.61
C CYS A 6 53.51 -13.60 29.37
N LEU A 7 52.75 -14.69 29.21
CA LEU A 7 51.68 -14.79 28.23
C LEU A 7 50.43 -14.04 28.78
N LEU A 8 50.11 -12.92 28.18
CA LEU A 8 48.81 -12.26 28.37
C LEU A 8 47.77 -12.95 27.48
N ALA A 9 46.92 -13.77 28.09
CA ALA A 9 45.73 -14.33 27.39
C ALA A 9 44.65 -13.23 27.31
N ALA A 10 44.41 -12.70 26.10
CA ALA A 10 43.31 -11.80 25.86
C ALA A 10 42.00 -12.59 25.82
N LEU A 11 41.19 -12.46 26.88
CA LEU A 11 39.82 -13.02 26.94
C LEU A 11 38.91 -12.18 26.04
N ALA A 12 38.64 -12.65 24.85
CA ALA A 12 37.62 -12.04 23.96
C ALA A 12 36.22 -12.30 24.52
N VAL A 13 35.63 -11.28 25.15
CA VAL A 13 34.22 -11.31 25.57
C VAL A 13 33.36 -11.24 24.31
N LEU A 14 32.84 -12.37 23.90
CA LEU A 14 31.77 -12.46 22.88
C LEU A 14 30.48 -11.88 23.50
N LEU A 15 30.22 -10.60 23.27
CA LEU A 15 28.93 -10.01 23.56
C LEU A 15 27.89 -10.69 22.63
N PRO A 16 26.77 -11.20 23.17
CA PRO A 16 25.70 -11.70 22.34
C PRO A 16 25.22 -10.57 21.44
N ARG A 17 25.28 -10.75 20.11
CA ARG A 17 24.55 -9.90 19.17
C ARG A 17 23.09 -10.07 19.50
N GLY A 18 22.49 -9.09 20.15
CA GLY A 18 21.06 -9.00 20.28
C GLY A 18 20.47 -9.09 18.88
N HIS A 19 19.61 -10.07 18.62
CA HIS A 19 18.76 -10.07 17.44
C HIS A 19 17.92 -8.79 17.58
N ALA A 20 18.19 -7.79 16.74
CA ALA A 20 17.24 -6.71 16.54
C ALA A 20 15.96 -7.41 16.06
N ALA A 21 14.83 -7.16 16.75
CA ALA A 21 13.56 -7.68 16.29
C ALA A 21 13.35 -7.19 14.83
N GLU A 22 12.89 -8.10 13.98
CA GLU A 22 12.56 -7.72 12.60
C GLU A 22 11.60 -6.52 12.63
N PRO A 23 11.84 -5.49 11.80
CA PRO A 23 11.01 -4.31 11.82
C PRO A 23 9.57 -4.69 11.47
N ARG A 24 8.63 -4.16 12.25
CA ARG A 24 7.20 -4.32 11.99
C ARG A 24 6.84 -3.47 10.78
N CYS A 25 6.39 -4.09 9.70
CA CYS A 25 6.05 -3.37 8.47
C CYS A 25 4.57 -3.50 8.16
N VAL A 26 3.97 -2.44 7.60
CA VAL A 26 2.59 -2.43 7.07
C VAL A 26 2.56 -1.67 5.76
N ALA A 27 1.56 -1.94 4.91
CA ALA A 27 1.25 -1.13 3.75
C ALA A 27 -0.04 -0.34 3.98
N LEU A 28 0.05 0.99 3.85
CA LEU A 28 -1.12 1.86 3.83
C LEU A 28 -1.54 2.07 2.37
N THR A 29 -2.81 1.80 2.05
CA THR A 29 -3.31 1.87 0.69
C THR A 29 -4.53 2.77 0.59
N PHE A 30 -4.65 3.48 -0.54
CA PHE A 30 -5.73 4.42 -0.81
C PHE A 30 -6.41 4.10 -2.12
N ASP A 31 -7.73 3.89 -2.08
CA ASP A 31 -8.57 3.59 -3.23
C ASP A 31 -9.36 4.81 -3.70
N ASP A 32 -9.86 4.75 -4.93
CA ASP A 32 -10.79 5.69 -5.56
C ASP A 32 -10.23 7.07 -5.90
N GLY A 33 -9.00 7.38 -5.53
CA GLY A 33 -8.38 8.68 -5.81
C GLY A 33 -7.96 8.88 -7.28
N PRO A 34 -7.37 10.05 -7.59
CA PRO A 34 -7.17 11.20 -6.71
C PRO A 34 -8.43 12.07 -6.52
N SER A 35 -8.50 12.86 -5.44
CA SER A 35 -9.68 13.64 -5.07
C SER A 35 -9.42 15.13 -4.78
N GLY A 36 -8.54 15.76 -5.53
CA GLY A 36 -8.24 17.19 -5.39
C GLY A 36 -7.56 17.55 -4.07
N ALA A 37 -8.04 18.57 -3.37
CA ALA A 37 -7.40 19.11 -2.16
C ALA A 37 -7.20 18.08 -1.03
N LEU A 38 -8.00 17.02 -0.97
CA LEU A 38 -7.83 15.96 0.03
C LEU A 38 -6.61 15.09 -0.28
N THR A 39 -6.42 14.73 -1.55
CA THR A 39 -5.20 14.04 -1.99
C THR A 39 -3.97 14.92 -1.78
N GLU A 40 -4.03 16.24 -2.10
CA GLU A 40 -2.92 17.17 -1.83
C GLU A 40 -2.53 17.17 -0.36
N ARG A 41 -3.51 17.32 0.54
CA ARG A 41 -3.27 17.29 1.99
C ARG A 41 -2.70 15.96 2.47
N LEU A 42 -3.17 14.86 1.91
CA LEU A 42 -2.64 13.53 2.21
C LEU A 42 -1.18 13.42 1.80
N LEU A 43 -0.83 13.81 0.59
CA LEU A 43 0.55 13.78 0.06
C LEU A 43 1.49 14.65 0.91
N ASP A 44 1.08 15.89 1.25
CA ASP A 44 1.85 16.75 2.14
C ASP A 44 2.08 16.09 3.50
N GLY A 45 1.05 15.43 4.04
CA GLY A 45 1.11 14.71 5.30
C GLY A 45 2.02 13.47 5.27
N LEU A 46 2.01 12.70 4.18
CA LEU A 46 2.88 11.57 3.94
C LEU A 46 4.35 12.01 3.81
N ALA A 47 4.60 13.05 3.01
CA ALA A 47 5.94 13.62 2.84
C ALA A 47 6.52 14.13 4.15
N ALA A 48 5.72 14.83 4.98
CA ALA A 48 6.15 15.33 6.29
C ALA A 48 6.55 14.22 7.27
N ARG A 49 6.09 12.98 7.05
CA ARG A 49 6.37 11.80 7.87
C ARG A 49 7.37 10.83 7.24
N GLY A 50 7.84 11.13 6.02
CA GLY A 50 8.74 10.25 5.26
C GLY A 50 8.12 8.89 4.94
N VAL A 51 6.82 8.85 4.66
CA VAL A 51 6.05 7.62 4.41
C VAL A 51 5.67 7.51 2.94
N HIS A 52 5.93 6.36 2.34
CA HIS A 52 5.37 5.97 1.06
C HIS A 52 4.13 5.09 1.27
N ALA A 53 3.18 5.17 0.34
CA ALA A 53 1.93 4.42 0.34
C ALA A 53 1.65 3.86 -1.06
N THR A 54 0.63 3.01 -1.19
CA THR A 54 0.16 2.51 -2.49
C THR A 54 -1.21 3.10 -2.80
N PHE A 55 -1.38 3.67 -3.98
CA PHE A 55 -2.62 4.29 -4.45
C PHE A 55 -3.22 3.46 -5.57
N PHE A 56 -4.43 2.95 -5.40
CA PHE A 56 -5.21 2.29 -6.43
C PHE A 56 -6.14 3.32 -7.08
N LEU A 57 -5.67 3.89 -8.20
CA LEU A 57 -6.32 5.02 -8.84
C LEU A 57 -7.38 4.58 -9.84
N CYS A 58 -8.51 5.32 -9.88
CA CYS A 58 -9.53 5.19 -10.90
C CYS A 58 -9.20 6.06 -12.11
N GLY A 59 -9.35 5.52 -13.32
CA GLY A 59 -9.02 6.25 -14.54
C GLY A 59 -9.83 7.53 -14.71
N TYR A 60 -11.14 7.53 -14.40
CA TYR A 60 -11.97 8.73 -14.48
C TYR A 60 -11.53 9.85 -13.51
N ARG A 61 -10.89 9.48 -12.40
CA ARG A 61 -10.31 10.44 -11.44
C ARG A 61 -8.99 11.00 -11.95
N ILE A 62 -8.19 10.17 -12.63
CA ILE A 62 -6.96 10.63 -13.28
C ILE A 62 -7.28 11.69 -14.34
N ASP A 63 -8.37 11.52 -15.12
CA ASP A 63 -8.81 12.56 -16.08
C ASP A 63 -9.16 13.89 -15.40
N LEU A 64 -9.68 13.86 -14.17
CA LEU A 64 -10.03 15.07 -13.42
C LEU A 64 -8.82 15.74 -12.75
N TYR A 65 -7.81 14.95 -12.34
CA TYR A 65 -6.67 15.41 -11.56
C TYR A 65 -5.35 14.75 -12.03
N PRO A 66 -4.98 14.93 -13.31
CA PRO A 66 -3.78 14.25 -13.87
C PRO A 66 -2.49 14.71 -13.17
N GLU A 67 -2.43 15.97 -12.73
CA GLU A 67 -1.29 16.52 -11.98
C GLU A 67 -1.11 15.86 -10.61
N LEU A 68 -2.20 15.43 -9.95
CA LEU A 68 -2.12 14.72 -8.68
C LEU A 68 -1.68 13.27 -8.89
N ALA A 69 -2.14 12.60 -9.94
CA ALA A 69 -1.63 11.29 -10.30
C ALA A 69 -0.13 11.34 -10.59
N ALA A 70 0.33 12.37 -11.33
CA ALA A 70 1.75 12.61 -11.58
C ALA A 70 2.53 12.86 -10.28
N ARG A 71 1.98 13.66 -9.35
CA ARG A 71 2.57 13.98 -8.06
C ARG A 71 2.73 12.72 -7.19
N ILE A 72 1.68 11.87 -7.09
CA ILE A 72 1.73 10.58 -6.38
C ILE A 72 2.92 9.76 -6.85
N ALA A 73 3.09 9.59 -8.17
CA ALA A 73 4.19 8.80 -8.72
C ALA A 73 5.56 9.48 -8.55
N ALA A 74 5.64 10.82 -8.65
CA ALA A 74 6.89 11.59 -8.51
C ALA A 74 7.41 11.60 -7.08
N GLU A 75 6.53 11.56 -6.08
CA GLU A 75 6.90 11.51 -4.65
C GLU A 75 7.25 10.08 -4.18
N GLY A 76 7.29 9.09 -5.09
CA GLY A 76 7.76 7.73 -4.79
C GLY A 76 6.68 6.79 -4.27
N HIS A 77 5.42 7.19 -4.30
CA HIS A 77 4.33 6.28 -3.99
C HIS A 77 4.13 5.25 -5.09
N GLU A 78 3.66 4.06 -4.73
CA GLU A 78 3.30 3.03 -5.69
C GLU A 78 1.91 3.32 -6.27
N THR A 79 1.74 3.10 -7.58
CA THR A 79 0.46 3.27 -8.27
C THR A 79 -0.04 1.94 -8.83
N GLY A 80 -1.22 1.53 -8.36
CA GLY A 80 -2.03 0.46 -8.92
C GLY A 80 -3.24 1.00 -9.67
N THR A 81 -3.99 0.11 -10.30
CA THR A 81 -5.26 0.45 -10.96
C THR A 81 -6.46 -0.04 -10.15
N HIS A 82 -7.50 0.80 -10.06
CA HIS A 82 -8.82 0.46 -9.50
C HIS A 82 -9.91 0.44 -10.59
N GLY A 83 -9.50 0.13 -11.85
CA GLY A 83 -10.34 0.24 -13.04
C GLY A 83 -10.41 1.68 -13.56
N ASP A 84 -11.12 1.85 -14.70
CA ASP A 84 -11.36 3.16 -15.26
C ASP A 84 -12.59 3.82 -14.66
N THR A 85 -13.70 3.08 -14.59
CA THR A 85 -15.03 3.59 -14.26
C THR A 85 -15.48 3.31 -12.83
N HIS A 86 -14.73 2.53 -12.05
CA HIS A 86 -15.12 1.98 -10.76
C HIS A 86 -16.35 1.06 -10.82
N SER A 87 -16.64 0.49 -11.99
CA SER A 87 -17.71 -0.50 -12.12
C SER A 87 -17.29 -1.86 -11.57
N TYR A 88 -18.18 -2.55 -10.86
CA TYR A 88 -17.86 -3.86 -10.28
C TYR A 88 -17.61 -4.90 -11.38
N PHE A 89 -16.43 -5.49 -11.40
CA PHE A 89 -16.06 -6.49 -12.43
C PHE A 89 -16.93 -7.73 -12.41
N THR A 90 -17.55 -8.05 -11.27
CA THR A 90 -18.54 -9.13 -11.14
C THR A 90 -19.78 -8.93 -12.01
N SER A 91 -20.08 -7.69 -12.43
CA SER A 91 -21.22 -7.35 -13.30
C SER A 91 -20.85 -7.13 -14.75
N MET A 92 -19.56 -7.30 -15.11
CA MET A 92 -19.02 -7.03 -16.44
C MET A 92 -18.62 -8.33 -17.15
N SER A 93 -18.71 -8.34 -18.48
CA SER A 93 -18.08 -9.38 -19.28
C SER A 93 -16.55 -9.21 -19.28
N ARG A 94 -15.81 -10.28 -19.58
CA ARG A 94 -14.35 -10.22 -19.73
C ARG A 94 -13.90 -9.12 -20.71
N ALA A 95 -14.59 -8.95 -21.83
CA ALA A 95 -14.24 -7.93 -22.82
C ALA A 95 -14.42 -6.50 -22.28
N GLU A 96 -15.42 -6.28 -21.43
CA GLU A 96 -15.63 -5.01 -20.74
C GLU A 96 -14.57 -4.75 -19.68
N VAL A 97 -14.24 -5.74 -18.84
CA VAL A 97 -13.16 -5.64 -17.86
C VAL A 97 -11.82 -5.32 -18.53
N CYS A 98 -11.49 -6.02 -19.64
CA CYS A 98 -10.24 -5.75 -20.34
C CYS A 98 -10.19 -4.35 -20.96
N ARG A 99 -11.29 -3.82 -21.48
CA ARG A 99 -11.35 -2.43 -21.97
C ARG A 99 -11.18 -1.42 -20.85
N ASP A 100 -11.90 -1.61 -19.74
CA ASP A 100 -11.83 -0.75 -18.55
C ASP A 100 -10.40 -0.70 -18.01
N LEU A 101 -9.75 -1.84 -17.80
CA LEU A 101 -8.38 -1.92 -17.32
C LEU A 101 -7.34 -1.34 -18.31
N SER A 102 -7.55 -1.54 -19.61
CA SER A 102 -6.67 -0.96 -20.64
C SER A 102 -6.76 0.55 -20.67
N GLU A 103 -7.95 1.11 -20.49
CA GLU A 103 -8.17 2.55 -20.46
C GLU A 103 -7.60 3.17 -19.19
N ALA A 104 -7.83 2.58 -18.02
CA ALA A 104 -7.20 3.00 -16.76
C ALA A 104 -5.67 3.01 -16.87
N ARG A 105 -5.08 1.93 -17.43
CA ARG A 105 -3.63 1.83 -17.66
C ARG A 105 -3.12 2.94 -18.58
N ARG A 106 -3.82 3.22 -19.68
CA ARG A 106 -3.43 4.28 -20.62
C ARG A 106 -3.37 5.64 -19.92
N LYS A 107 -4.44 6.00 -19.20
CA LYS A 107 -4.55 7.26 -18.45
C LYS A 107 -3.46 7.39 -17.39
N LEU A 108 -3.21 6.33 -16.62
CA LEU A 108 -2.15 6.32 -15.62
C LEU A 108 -0.76 6.53 -16.27
N MET A 109 -0.48 5.82 -17.36
CA MET A 109 0.78 5.98 -18.08
C MET A 109 0.95 7.39 -18.67
N GLU A 110 -0.10 7.98 -19.20
CA GLU A 110 -0.07 9.34 -19.74
C GLU A 110 0.19 10.38 -18.64
N ALA A 111 -0.44 10.22 -17.47
CA ALA A 111 -0.28 11.15 -16.36
C ALA A 111 1.06 10.99 -15.62
N THR A 112 1.55 9.75 -15.45
CA THR A 112 2.68 9.45 -14.55
C THR A 112 3.95 9.04 -15.28
N GLY A 113 3.87 8.68 -16.55
CA GLY A 113 4.96 8.02 -17.29
C GLY A 113 5.22 6.56 -16.87
N ARG A 114 4.39 5.99 -16.00
CA ARG A 114 4.56 4.63 -15.43
C ARG A 114 3.28 3.81 -15.60
N ALA A 115 3.43 2.51 -15.89
CA ALA A 115 2.31 1.58 -15.87
C ALA A 115 1.92 1.23 -14.43
N PRO A 116 0.65 0.87 -14.15
CA PRO A 116 0.28 0.31 -12.86
C PRO A 116 1.05 -0.99 -12.61
N THR A 117 1.43 -1.21 -11.34
CA THR A 117 2.14 -2.44 -10.92
C THR A 117 1.18 -3.47 -10.33
N LEU A 118 0.04 -3.01 -9.84
CA LEU A 118 -0.96 -3.77 -9.09
C LEU A 118 -2.37 -3.47 -9.58
N LEU A 119 -3.28 -4.39 -9.30
CA LEU A 119 -4.71 -4.25 -9.52
C LEU A 119 -5.46 -4.46 -8.21
N ARG A 120 -6.45 -3.60 -7.93
CA ARG A 120 -7.49 -3.88 -6.94
C ARG A 120 -8.85 -3.78 -7.62
N PRO A 121 -9.67 -4.85 -7.59
CA PRO A 121 -11.02 -4.80 -8.14
C PRO A 121 -11.90 -3.80 -7.38
N PRO A 122 -12.75 -3.00 -8.04
CA PRO A 122 -13.68 -2.10 -7.37
C PRO A 122 -14.51 -2.78 -6.30
N GLY A 123 -14.54 -2.16 -5.08
CA GLY A 123 -15.20 -2.71 -3.89
C GLY A 123 -14.58 -3.99 -3.33
N GLY A 124 -13.39 -4.40 -3.81
CA GLY A 124 -12.76 -5.67 -3.42
C GLY A 124 -13.54 -6.91 -3.84
N LEU A 125 -14.52 -6.75 -4.73
CA LEU A 125 -15.38 -7.86 -5.17
C LEU A 125 -14.63 -8.72 -6.19
N TYR A 126 -14.29 -9.92 -5.78
CA TYR A 126 -13.63 -10.89 -6.65
C TYR A 126 -14.10 -12.32 -6.37
N ASP A 127 -13.99 -13.13 -7.40
CA ASP A 127 -14.12 -14.58 -7.36
C ASP A 127 -13.20 -15.17 -8.45
N THR A 128 -13.26 -16.47 -8.65
CA THR A 128 -12.46 -17.13 -9.70
C THR A 128 -12.75 -16.56 -11.10
N ALA A 129 -13.98 -16.15 -11.38
CA ALA A 129 -14.34 -15.56 -12.68
C ALA A 129 -13.70 -14.19 -12.85
N VAL A 130 -13.73 -13.33 -11.83
CA VAL A 130 -13.06 -12.02 -11.85
C VAL A 130 -11.55 -12.17 -12.03
N LEU A 131 -10.89 -13.09 -11.31
CA LEU A 131 -9.46 -13.33 -11.49
C LEU A 131 -9.12 -13.77 -12.94
N GLN A 132 -9.97 -14.60 -13.56
CA GLN A 132 -9.83 -14.97 -14.97
C GLN A 132 -10.09 -13.81 -15.94
N GLN A 133 -11.06 -12.95 -15.61
CA GLN A 133 -11.36 -11.76 -16.41
C GLN A 133 -10.22 -10.75 -16.37
N THR A 134 -9.64 -10.51 -15.20
CA THR A 134 -8.55 -9.54 -14.98
C THR A 134 -7.19 -10.01 -15.51
N ALA A 135 -7.05 -11.28 -15.89
CA ALA A 135 -5.81 -11.84 -16.45
C ALA A 135 -5.27 -11.07 -17.68
N CYS A 136 -6.14 -10.34 -18.41
CA CYS A 136 -5.70 -9.49 -19.53
C CYS A 136 -4.85 -8.28 -19.09
N ALA A 137 -4.91 -7.88 -17.83
CA ALA A 137 -4.06 -6.81 -17.31
C ALA A 137 -2.64 -7.27 -16.99
N ASP A 138 -2.44 -8.58 -16.80
CA ASP A 138 -1.17 -9.20 -16.38
C ASP A 138 -0.63 -8.57 -15.08
N LEU A 139 -1.53 -8.35 -14.11
CA LEU A 139 -1.23 -7.73 -12.82
C LEU A 139 -1.64 -8.64 -11.66
N PRO A 140 -0.87 -8.64 -10.56
CA PRO A 140 -1.30 -9.25 -9.31
C PRO A 140 -2.47 -8.47 -8.71
N VAL A 141 -3.39 -9.20 -8.07
CA VAL A 141 -4.58 -8.62 -7.42
C VAL A 141 -4.28 -8.43 -5.93
N ILE A 142 -4.49 -7.23 -5.43
CA ILE A 142 -4.24 -6.89 -4.03
C ILE A 142 -5.55 -6.47 -3.37
N LEU A 143 -5.85 -7.14 -2.27
CA LEU A 143 -6.96 -6.79 -1.37
C LEU A 143 -6.40 -6.13 -0.10
N TRP A 144 -7.04 -6.38 1.04
CA TRP A 144 -6.63 -5.85 2.35
C TRP A 144 -6.91 -6.84 3.47
N SER A 145 -6.20 -6.69 4.56
CA SER A 145 -6.42 -7.41 5.81
C SER A 145 -7.05 -6.54 6.90
N VAL A 146 -7.01 -5.21 6.74
CA VAL A 146 -7.63 -4.27 7.67
C VAL A 146 -8.53 -3.30 6.89
N ASP A 147 -9.83 -3.34 7.19
CA ASP A 147 -10.85 -2.46 6.61
C ASP A 147 -11.53 -1.67 7.74
N PRO A 148 -11.23 -0.38 7.90
CA PRO A 148 -11.88 0.46 8.89
C PRO A 148 -13.23 1.00 8.42
N GLU A 149 -13.66 0.70 7.19
CA GLU A 149 -14.85 1.25 6.55
C GLU A 149 -14.91 2.79 6.56
N ASP A 150 -13.77 3.44 6.35
CA ASP A 150 -13.62 4.91 6.43
C ASP A 150 -14.50 5.67 5.42
N TRP A 151 -14.82 5.02 4.30
CA TRP A 151 -15.77 5.50 3.29
C TRP A 151 -17.21 5.66 3.85
N ARG A 152 -17.55 4.91 4.90
CA ARG A 152 -18.87 4.89 5.55
C ARG A 152 -18.83 5.55 6.92
N VAL A 153 -17.75 5.37 7.66
CA VAL A 153 -17.53 5.90 9.01
C VAL A 153 -16.84 7.26 8.91
N HIS A 154 -17.62 8.35 8.96
CA HIS A 154 -17.10 9.71 8.88
C HIS A 154 -16.59 10.24 10.23
N ASP A 155 -15.86 9.42 10.97
CA ASP A 155 -15.28 9.71 12.28
C ASP A 155 -13.80 9.28 12.32
N ALA A 156 -12.91 10.26 12.32
CA ALA A 156 -11.47 10.01 12.29
C ALA A 156 -10.98 9.26 13.54
N ASP A 157 -11.58 9.46 14.70
CA ASP A 157 -11.18 8.78 15.93
C ASP A 157 -11.57 7.31 15.89
N ALA A 158 -12.80 7.00 15.42
CA ALA A 158 -13.28 5.64 15.25
C ALA A 158 -12.44 4.85 14.21
N VAL A 159 -12.17 5.46 13.05
CA VAL A 159 -11.32 4.88 11.99
C VAL A 159 -9.91 4.61 12.51
N THR A 160 -9.29 5.61 13.17
CA THR A 160 -7.96 5.45 13.76
C THR A 160 -7.93 4.31 14.78
N ALA A 161 -8.90 4.29 15.72
CA ALA A 161 -8.96 3.26 16.76
C ALA A 161 -9.17 1.85 16.17
N HIS A 162 -9.95 1.73 15.09
CA HIS A 162 -10.14 0.46 14.39
C HIS A 162 -8.82 -0.06 13.83
N ILE A 163 -8.11 0.77 13.06
CA ILE A 163 -6.84 0.39 12.44
C ILE A 163 -5.81 0.01 13.49
N LEU A 164 -5.62 0.83 14.54
CA LEU A 164 -4.64 0.56 15.61
C LEU A 164 -4.92 -0.73 16.38
N ARG A 165 -6.18 -1.19 16.43
CA ARG A 165 -6.56 -2.44 17.08
C ARG A 165 -6.29 -3.67 16.23
N HIS A 166 -6.35 -3.55 14.91
CA HIS A 166 -6.31 -4.69 13.99
C HIS A 166 -5.05 -4.74 13.12
N ALA A 167 -4.24 -3.68 13.08
CA ALA A 167 -3.01 -3.69 12.32
C ALA A 167 -1.96 -4.59 12.97
N GLU A 168 -1.47 -5.54 12.19
CA GLU A 168 -0.41 -6.48 12.54
C GLU A 168 0.75 -6.35 11.53
N PRO A 169 1.97 -6.80 11.86
CA PRO A 169 3.05 -6.85 10.89
C PRO A 169 2.64 -7.63 9.63
N GLY A 170 2.83 -7.01 8.46
CA GLY A 170 2.40 -7.56 7.19
C GLY A 170 1.00 -7.15 6.74
N SER A 171 0.27 -6.37 7.53
CA SER A 171 -1.07 -5.89 7.16
C SER A 171 -1.04 -4.96 5.94
N VAL A 172 -2.01 -5.17 5.06
CA VAL A 172 -2.43 -4.20 4.03
C VAL A 172 -3.68 -3.50 4.53
N ILE A 173 -3.58 -2.19 4.74
CA ILE A 173 -4.64 -1.35 5.33
C ILE A 173 -5.36 -0.60 4.21
N LEU A 174 -6.68 -0.82 4.09
CA LEU A 174 -7.54 -0.08 3.18
C LEU A 174 -7.91 1.26 3.76
N MET A 175 -7.79 2.32 2.97
CA MET A 175 -8.35 3.64 3.22
C MET A 175 -8.75 4.31 1.89
N HIS A 176 -9.35 5.49 2.00
CA HIS A 176 -9.70 6.34 0.87
C HIS A 176 -9.24 7.79 1.14
N ASP A 177 -8.97 8.55 0.08
CA ASP A 177 -8.64 9.98 0.19
C ASP A 177 -9.81 10.89 -0.19
N LEU A 178 -11.05 10.41 0.03
CA LEU A 178 -12.30 11.03 -0.42
C LEU A 178 -12.97 11.92 0.63
N THR A 179 -12.59 11.79 1.91
CA THR A 179 -13.18 12.56 3.02
C THR A 179 -12.12 13.16 3.93
N ASP A 180 -12.47 14.28 4.59
CA ASP A 180 -11.60 14.92 5.57
C ASP A 180 -11.26 14.00 6.75
N SER A 181 -12.25 13.22 7.21
CA SER A 181 -12.08 12.25 8.30
C SER A 181 -11.11 11.13 7.92
N SER A 182 -11.18 10.60 6.69
CA SER A 182 -10.27 9.55 6.22
C SER A 182 -8.83 10.05 6.18
N VAL A 183 -8.58 11.21 5.57
CA VAL A 183 -7.23 11.79 5.51
C VAL A 183 -6.70 12.11 6.90
N THR A 184 -7.55 12.65 7.79
CA THR A 184 -7.18 12.93 9.17
C THR A 184 -6.83 11.64 9.93
N ALA A 185 -7.62 10.58 9.76
CA ALA A 185 -7.36 9.28 10.38
C ALA A 185 -6.05 8.66 9.85
N ALA A 186 -5.82 8.71 8.52
CA ALA A 186 -4.60 8.18 7.92
C ALA A 186 -3.34 8.79 8.54
N LEU A 187 -3.29 10.13 8.68
CA LEU A 187 -2.14 10.81 9.26
C LEU A 187 -1.94 10.46 10.74
N ARG A 188 -3.03 10.32 11.52
CA ARG A 188 -2.96 9.88 12.92
C ARG A 188 -2.51 8.43 13.07
N VAL A 189 -2.96 7.55 12.19
CA VAL A 189 -2.53 6.14 12.14
C VAL A 189 -1.04 6.05 11.88
N ILE A 190 -0.51 6.84 10.94
CA ILE A 190 0.92 6.88 10.66
C ILE A 190 1.69 7.29 11.91
N ASP A 191 1.32 8.42 12.54
CA ASP A 191 1.99 8.90 13.74
C ASP A 191 1.99 7.85 14.87
N ALA A 192 0.84 7.20 15.09
CA ALA A 192 0.68 6.21 16.15
C ALA A 192 1.44 4.90 15.88
N LEU A 193 1.42 4.39 14.65
CA LEU A 193 2.13 3.16 14.29
C LEU A 193 3.65 3.39 14.23
N GLN A 194 4.13 4.54 13.73
CA GLN A 194 5.55 4.89 13.80
C GLN A 194 6.06 4.98 15.25
N ALA A 195 5.25 5.54 16.17
CA ALA A 195 5.57 5.56 17.59
C ALA A 195 5.65 4.15 18.22
N GLN A 196 4.99 3.16 17.62
CA GLN A 196 5.06 1.75 18.00
C GLN A 196 6.18 0.97 17.28
N GLY A 197 6.99 1.64 16.46
CA GLY A 197 8.11 1.04 15.73
C GLY A 197 7.70 0.34 14.43
N TYR A 198 6.55 0.69 13.86
CA TYR A 198 6.19 0.23 12.52
C TYR A 198 6.86 1.08 11.45
N GLU A 199 7.27 0.42 10.37
CA GLU A 199 7.69 1.02 9.10
C GLU A 199 6.53 0.91 8.09
N PHE A 200 6.35 1.97 7.29
CA PHE A 200 5.38 1.97 6.19
C PHE A 200 6.10 1.67 4.89
N LEU A 201 5.64 0.65 4.18
CA LEU A 201 6.15 0.22 2.88
C LEU A 201 5.03 0.30 1.85
N THR A 202 5.39 0.42 0.58
CA THR A 202 4.44 0.14 -0.50
C THR A 202 4.08 -1.35 -0.49
N VAL A 203 2.99 -1.73 -1.15
CA VAL A 203 2.56 -3.14 -1.21
C VAL A 203 3.65 -4.02 -1.81
N SER A 204 4.28 -3.59 -2.92
CA SER A 204 5.36 -4.35 -3.55
C SER A 204 6.59 -4.48 -2.66
N GLU A 205 6.96 -3.43 -1.91
CA GLU A 205 8.06 -3.49 -0.94
C GLU A 205 7.74 -4.42 0.24
N LEU A 206 6.48 -4.38 0.74
CA LEU A 206 6.04 -5.24 1.82
C LEU A 206 6.04 -6.71 1.41
N ALA A 207 5.54 -7.04 0.20
CA ALA A 207 5.60 -8.37 -0.38
C ALA A 207 7.05 -8.86 -0.54
N ALA A 208 7.93 -8.01 -1.07
CA ALA A 208 9.35 -8.33 -1.20
C ALA A 208 10.02 -8.58 0.17
N ARG A 209 9.67 -7.80 1.19
CA ARG A 209 10.18 -7.95 2.57
C ARG A 209 9.75 -9.29 3.19
N SER A 210 8.52 -9.75 2.94
CA SER A 210 8.03 -11.05 3.41
C SER A 210 8.53 -12.24 2.58
N GLY A 211 9.20 -11.99 1.45
CA GLY A 211 9.63 -13.04 0.51
C GLY A 211 8.49 -13.56 -0.38
N THR A 212 7.33 -12.89 -0.39
CA THR A 212 6.19 -13.26 -1.23
C THR A 212 6.37 -12.73 -2.66
N ALA A 213 6.26 -13.60 -3.64
CA ALA A 213 6.26 -13.20 -5.06
C ALA A 213 4.83 -12.83 -5.48
N LEU A 214 4.62 -11.58 -5.86
CA LEU A 214 3.35 -11.13 -6.44
C LEU A 214 3.16 -11.75 -7.83
N THR A 215 2.08 -12.47 -8.02
CA THR A 215 1.84 -13.24 -9.26
C THR A 215 0.55 -12.77 -9.94
N PRO A 216 0.57 -12.41 -11.24
CA PRO A 216 -0.64 -12.08 -11.98
C PRO A 216 -1.70 -13.17 -11.87
N GLY A 217 -2.95 -12.78 -11.68
CA GLY A 217 -4.09 -13.68 -11.53
C GLY A 217 -4.21 -14.35 -10.15
N GLN A 218 -3.34 -14.01 -9.20
CA GLN A 218 -3.48 -14.38 -7.79
C GLN A 218 -3.86 -13.15 -6.97
N ALA A 219 -4.58 -13.40 -5.86
CA ALA A 219 -5.05 -12.36 -4.96
C ALA A 219 -4.40 -12.52 -3.59
N ASP A 220 -3.77 -11.44 -3.12
CA ASP A 220 -3.12 -11.35 -1.82
C ASP A 220 -3.80 -10.27 -0.97
N CYS A 221 -3.89 -10.48 0.36
CA CYS A 221 -4.49 -9.51 1.27
C CYS A 221 -3.56 -9.07 2.42
N SER A 222 -2.45 -9.79 2.63
CA SER A 222 -1.45 -9.48 3.65
C SER A 222 -0.14 -10.19 3.35
N PHE A 223 0.94 -9.72 3.96
CA PHE A 223 2.30 -10.23 3.75
C PHE A 223 3.01 -10.40 5.11
N PRO A 224 2.61 -11.40 5.92
CA PRO A 224 3.22 -11.64 7.22
C PRO A 224 4.71 -11.97 7.07
N PRO A 225 5.54 -11.58 8.06
CA PRO A 225 6.97 -11.84 8.07
C PRO A 225 7.33 -13.32 8.13
#